data_0a8161a5af3828f8ebc9efeeb39a031e
#
_entry.id   0a8161a5af3828f8ebc9efeeb39a031e
#
_cell.length_a   1.000
_cell.length_b   1.000
_cell.length_c   1.000
_cell.angle_alpha   90.00
_cell.angle_beta   90.00
_cell.angle_gamma   90.00
#
_symmetry.space_group_name_H-M   'P 1'
#
loop_
_entity.id
_entity.type
_entity.pdbx_description
1 polymer ?
#
loop_
_entity_poly.entity_id
_entity_poly.type
_entity_poly.pdbx_seq_one_letter_code
_entity_poly.pdbx_strand_id
1 'polypeptide(L)'
;MNSVLKNISVFAAAVLFSVPVQTYYSLGAYTEFHDLDAPRLVDNAGVLSENEEDSLLDSMTALSDKYGTDVIIVTTVNTGGKSNRDYADDFYDYGGYGLGAGYDGILLLVNFGSGRGWYISTYGSAIDDFSDADIEKIGDNIKTYLSGGEYFAAFNKYLDMIEYPLSGKALPRKTSETFFYIGVCFVVGLVTAFVSTSVMRSKMNPVKCSSAANNSVVNGSFNLTGSGDYFLYKTVTKTARPKPASSSGSSVHKSSSGRSHGGGGGKF
;
A
#
# COMPACT_ATOMS: atom_id res chain seq x y z
N MET A 1 -3.32 -3.54 48.90
CA MET A 1 -4.77 -3.57 48.64
C MET A 1 -5.12 -3.22 47.19
N ASN A 2 -4.10 -2.86 46.34
CA ASN A 2 -4.33 -2.42 44.96
C ASN A 2 -4.00 -3.48 43.88
N SER A 3 -3.39 -4.61 44.24
CA SER A 3 -3.05 -5.65 43.26
C SER A 3 -4.17 -6.65 42.96
N VAL A 4 -5.09 -6.82 43.94
CA VAL A 4 -6.23 -7.75 43.79
C VAL A 4 -7.34 -7.17 42.89
N LEU A 5 -7.47 -5.85 42.85
CA LEU A 5 -8.46 -5.17 42.00
C LEU A 5 -8.06 -5.13 40.50
N LYS A 6 -6.74 -5.09 40.19
CA LYS A 6 -6.25 -5.15 38.80
C LYS A 6 -6.54 -6.52 38.15
N ASN A 7 -6.36 -7.60 38.90
CA ASN A 7 -6.60 -8.95 38.38
C ASN A 7 -8.09 -9.28 38.19
N ILE A 8 -9.01 -8.59 38.89
CA ILE A 8 -10.44 -8.80 38.71
C ILE A 8 -10.98 -8.13 37.45
N SER A 9 -10.41 -6.98 37.02
CA SER A 9 -10.84 -6.32 35.79
C SER A 9 -10.41 -7.05 34.52
N VAL A 10 -9.21 -7.66 34.52
CA VAL A 10 -8.71 -8.45 33.38
C VAL A 10 -9.52 -9.74 33.23
N PHE A 11 -9.92 -10.41 34.32
CA PHE A 11 -10.77 -11.59 34.25
C PHE A 11 -12.22 -11.27 33.82
N ALA A 12 -12.75 -10.10 34.16
CA ALA A 12 -14.10 -9.69 33.72
C ALA A 12 -14.16 -9.43 32.21
N ALA A 13 -13.09 -8.85 31.60
CA ALA A 13 -13.01 -8.67 30.15
C ALA A 13 -12.90 -9.98 29.37
N ALA A 14 -12.10 -10.95 29.88
CA ALA A 14 -11.94 -12.24 29.23
C ALA A 14 -13.21 -13.13 29.26
N VAL A 15 -14.04 -12.99 30.30
CA VAL A 15 -15.30 -13.77 30.43
C VAL A 15 -16.40 -13.20 29.52
N LEU A 16 -16.39 -11.90 29.19
CA LEU A 16 -17.39 -11.33 28.28
C LEU A 16 -17.21 -11.74 26.81
N PHE A 17 -16.00 -12.10 26.40
CA PHE A 17 -15.71 -12.54 25.03
C PHE A 17 -15.97 -14.04 24.78
N SER A 18 -16.22 -14.84 25.82
CA SER A 18 -16.55 -16.26 25.69
C SER A 18 -18.06 -16.56 25.54
N VAL A 19 -18.91 -15.52 25.60
CA VAL A 19 -20.35 -15.67 25.31
C VAL A 19 -20.54 -15.64 23.79
N PRO A 20 -21.18 -16.66 23.18
CA PRO A 20 -21.38 -16.66 21.73
C PRO A 20 -22.18 -15.43 21.32
N VAL A 21 -21.64 -14.71 20.33
CA VAL A 21 -22.14 -13.45 19.76
C VAL A 21 -23.64 -13.50 19.32
N GLN A 22 -24.26 -14.66 19.35
CA GLN A 22 -25.64 -14.86 18.91
C GLN A 22 -26.73 -14.24 19.80
N THR A 23 -26.42 -13.76 20.99
CA THR A 23 -27.43 -13.20 21.92
C THR A 23 -27.61 -11.69 21.85
N TYR A 24 -26.83 -10.97 21.05
CA TYR A 24 -26.90 -9.49 20.97
C TYR A 24 -27.64 -8.92 19.76
N TYR A 25 -28.31 -9.76 18.94
CA TYR A 25 -29.00 -9.28 17.72
C TYR A 25 -30.43 -8.73 17.93
N SER A 26 -30.79 -8.29 19.11
CA SER A 26 -32.06 -7.55 19.26
C SER A 26 -31.92 -6.45 20.30
N LEU A 27 -31.56 -5.28 19.89
CA LEU A 27 -32.23 -4.02 20.22
C LEU A 27 -31.53 -2.87 19.50
N GLY A 28 -32.25 -2.18 18.64
CA GLY A 28 -31.78 -0.97 17.99
C GLY A 28 -31.59 0.16 19.01
N ALA A 29 -30.38 0.59 19.11
CA ALA A 29 -29.90 1.95 19.34
C ALA A 29 -28.39 1.81 19.32
N TYR A 30 -27.74 2.27 18.27
CA TYR A 30 -26.31 2.52 18.27
C TYR A 30 -26.04 3.57 19.35
N THR A 31 -25.70 3.14 20.55
CA THR A 31 -24.93 3.97 21.47
C THR A 31 -23.50 3.87 21.00
N GLU A 32 -22.90 5.01 20.68
CA GLU A 32 -21.47 5.14 20.33
C GLU A 32 -20.65 4.67 21.54
N PHE A 33 -20.29 3.40 21.57
CA PHE A 33 -19.33 2.87 22.52
C PHE A 33 -17.93 3.10 21.96
N HIS A 34 -17.37 4.24 22.30
CA HIS A 34 -15.94 4.44 22.24
C HIS A 34 -15.36 3.98 23.58
N ASP A 35 -14.82 2.78 23.62
CA ASP A 35 -14.13 2.28 24.82
C ASP A 35 -12.67 2.71 24.76
N LEU A 36 -12.37 3.81 25.45
CA LEU A 36 -11.00 4.33 25.56
C LEU A 36 -10.04 3.34 26.25
N ASP A 37 -10.58 2.29 26.89
CA ASP A 37 -9.83 1.26 27.60
C ASP A 37 -9.70 -0.05 26.80
N ALA A 38 -10.19 -0.12 25.55
CA ALA A 38 -10.06 -1.31 24.71
C ALA A 38 -8.58 -1.63 24.44
N PRO A 39 -8.12 -2.89 24.67
CA PRO A 39 -6.73 -3.24 24.51
C PRO A 39 -6.32 -3.20 23.03
N ARG A 40 -5.30 -2.41 22.71
CA ARG A 40 -4.77 -2.30 21.32
C ARG A 40 -4.09 -3.56 20.83
N LEU A 41 -3.52 -4.35 21.74
CA LEU A 41 -2.91 -5.64 21.43
C LEU A 41 -3.75 -6.78 22.04
N VAL A 42 -4.21 -7.69 21.20
CA VAL A 42 -5.00 -8.87 21.62
C VAL A 42 -4.38 -10.13 21.03
N ASP A 43 -3.58 -10.83 21.84
CA ASP A 43 -2.93 -12.08 21.41
C ASP A 43 -3.73 -13.31 21.83
N ASN A 44 -4.87 -13.58 21.15
CA ASN A 44 -5.67 -14.78 21.38
C ASN A 44 -5.03 -16.08 20.85
N ALA A 45 -3.99 -15.97 20.04
CA ALA A 45 -3.26 -17.13 19.54
C ALA A 45 -2.10 -17.55 20.47
N GLY A 46 -1.72 -16.68 21.42
CA GLY A 46 -0.65 -16.96 22.38
C GLY A 46 0.72 -17.12 21.70
N VAL A 47 1.00 -16.31 20.70
CA VAL A 47 2.23 -16.39 19.88
C VAL A 47 3.34 -15.45 20.37
N LEU A 48 3.03 -14.57 21.31
CA LEU A 48 3.94 -13.62 21.91
C LEU A 48 4.23 -13.96 23.37
N SER A 49 5.40 -13.57 23.85
CA SER A 49 5.71 -13.55 25.27
C SER A 49 5.26 -12.22 25.90
N GLU A 50 5.05 -12.19 27.22
CA GLU A 50 4.61 -11.01 27.97
C GLU A 50 5.51 -9.78 27.71
N ASN A 51 6.84 -9.98 27.67
CA ASN A 51 7.78 -8.87 27.35
C ASN A 51 7.64 -8.35 25.91
N GLU A 52 7.31 -9.22 24.95
CA GLU A 52 7.07 -8.83 23.55
C GLU A 52 5.75 -8.08 23.42
N GLU A 53 4.72 -8.52 24.14
CA GLU A 53 3.43 -7.80 24.19
C GLU A 53 3.58 -6.40 24.77
N ASP A 54 4.29 -6.24 25.89
CA ASP A 54 4.55 -4.94 26.51
C ASP A 54 5.29 -4.01 25.54
N SER A 55 6.34 -4.51 24.88
CA SER A 55 7.14 -3.73 23.92
C SER A 55 6.33 -3.28 22.69
N LEU A 56 5.46 -4.18 22.17
CA LEU A 56 4.58 -3.84 21.06
C LEU A 56 3.52 -2.82 21.49
N LEU A 57 2.93 -3.01 22.65
CA LEU A 57 1.90 -2.11 23.18
C LEU A 57 2.44 -0.68 23.38
N ASP A 58 3.67 -0.54 23.90
CA ASP A 58 4.36 0.75 24.01
C ASP A 58 4.54 1.42 22.64
N SER A 59 5.00 0.63 21.66
CA SER A 59 5.22 1.12 20.28
C SER A 59 3.91 1.52 19.60
N MET A 60 2.85 0.72 19.75
CA MET A 60 1.52 0.99 19.21
C MET A 60 0.92 2.24 19.83
N THR A 61 1.06 2.40 21.15
CA THR A 61 0.57 3.58 21.88
C THR A 61 1.30 4.83 21.41
N ALA A 62 2.63 4.77 21.27
CA ALA A 62 3.42 5.90 20.79
C ALA A 62 3.02 6.32 19.36
N LEU A 63 2.74 5.36 18.46
CA LEU A 63 2.27 5.65 17.10
C LEU A 63 0.86 6.24 17.12
N SER A 64 -0.05 5.67 17.92
CA SER A 64 -1.42 6.15 18.02
C SER A 64 -1.47 7.59 18.53
N ASP A 65 -0.72 7.90 19.58
CA ASP A 65 -0.65 9.25 20.17
C ASP A 65 0.00 10.26 19.20
N LYS A 66 1.00 9.80 18.43
CA LYS A 66 1.73 10.66 17.48
C LYS A 66 0.89 11.05 16.28
N TYR A 67 0.09 10.14 15.76
CA TYR A 67 -0.63 10.34 14.51
C TYR A 67 -2.14 10.52 14.68
N GLY A 68 -2.68 10.34 15.88
CA GLY A 68 -4.12 10.45 16.14
C GLY A 68 -4.93 9.33 15.47
N THR A 69 -4.29 8.22 15.13
CA THR A 69 -4.88 7.05 14.47
C THR A 69 -4.70 5.84 15.38
N ASP A 70 -5.78 5.14 15.71
CA ASP A 70 -5.70 3.97 16.59
C ASP A 70 -5.00 2.81 15.88
N VAL A 71 -3.95 2.27 16.48
CA VAL A 71 -3.16 1.17 15.91
C VAL A 71 -3.44 -0.10 16.72
N ILE A 72 -4.03 -1.10 16.07
CA ILE A 72 -4.49 -2.33 16.72
C ILE A 72 -3.85 -3.56 16.07
N ILE A 73 -3.44 -4.52 16.89
CA ILE A 73 -2.99 -5.85 16.45
C ILE A 73 -3.82 -6.92 17.16
N VAL A 74 -4.39 -7.83 16.37
CA VAL A 74 -5.19 -8.94 16.87
C VAL A 74 -4.67 -10.24 16.28
N THR A 75 -4.37 -11.20 17.14
CA THR A 75 -4.13 -12.58 16.71
C THR A 75 -5.31 -13.47 17.10
N THR A 76 -5.63 -14.47 16.29
CA THR A 76 -6.69 -15.42 16.58
C THR A 76 -6.40 -16.79 15.99
N VAL A 77 -6.99 -17.82 16.56
CA VAL A 77 -7.04 -19.18 16.01
C VAL A 77 -8.44 -19.55 15.50
N ASN A 78 -9.44 -18.69 15.74
CA ASN A 78 -10.82 -18.95 15.38
C ASN A 78 -11.56 -17.66 15.04
N THR A 79 -12.04 -17.55 13.83
CA THR A 79 -12.85 -16.41 13.36
C THR A 79 -14.36 -16.64 13.48
N GLY A 80 -14.79 -17.72 14.13
CA GLY A 80 -16.22 -18.07 14.24
C GLY A 80 -16.89 -18.35 12.89
N GLY A 81 -16.13 -18.77 11.88
CA GLY A 81 -16.63 -19.04 10.53
C GLY A 81 -16.69 -17.80 9.63
N LYS A 82 -16.29 -16.62 10.12
CA LYS A 82 -16.20 -15.40 9.32
C LYS A 82 -14.93 -15.41 8.45
N SER A 83 -14.94 -14.66 7.35
CA SER A 83 -13.72 -14.36 6.64
C SER A 83 -12.78 -13.52 7.52
N ASN A 84 -11.46 -13.51 7.22
CA ASN A 84 -10.52 -12.67 7.96
C ASN A 84 -10.92 -11.18 7.88
N ARG A 85 -11.44 -10.75 6.73
CA ARG A 85 -11.98 -9.41 6.55
C ARG A 85 -13.13 -9.12 7.50
N ASP A 86 -14.20 -9.91 7.39
CA ASP A 86 -15.42 -9.64 8.15
C ASP A 86 -15.18 -9.76 9.67
N TYR A 87 -14.22 -10.60 10.08
CA TYR A 87 -13.81 -10.70 11.49
C TYR A 87 -13.03 -9.46 11.94
N ALA A 88 -12.10 -8.96 11.13
CA ALA A 88 -11.30 -7.77 11.45
C ALA A 88 -12.17 -6.51 11.55
N ASP A 89 -13.07 -6.32 10.58
CA ASP A 89 -13.97 -5.18 10.54
C ASP A 89 -14.95 -5.20 11.72
N ASP A 90 -15.55 -6.36 11.99
CA ASP A 90 -16.45 -6.53 13.13
C ASP A 90 -15.73 -6.37 14.48
N PHE A 91 -14.48 -6.84 14.56
CA PHE A 91 -13.67 -6.67 15.78
C PHE A 91 -13.40 -5.19 16.05
N TYR A 92 -13.09 -4.43 15.01
CA TYR A 92 -12.90 -2.99 15.10
C TYR A 92 -14.19 -2.28 15.51
N ASP A 93 -15.28 -2.54 14.80
CA ASP A 93 -16.55 -1.85 14.98
C ASP A 93 -17.20 -2.11 16.34
N TYR A 94 -17.27 -3.38 16.75
CA TYR A 94 -17.91 -3.78 18.00
C TYR A 94 -16.98 -3.70 19.21
N GLY A 95 -15.66 -3.62 18.98
CA GLY A 95 -14.67 -3.40 20.03
C GLY A 95 -14.56 -1.94 20.47
N GLY A 96 -15.22 -1.01 19.74
CA GLY A 96 -15.20 0.42 20.07
C GLY A 96 -13.86 1.08 19.78
N TYR A 97 -13.10 0.58 18.82
CA TYR A 97 -11.81 1.13 18.42
C TYR A 97 -11.94 2.39 17.57
N GLY A 98 -10.83 3.11 17.47
CA GLY A 98 -10.66 4.32 16.68
C GLY A 98 -10.51 5.56 17.52
N LEU A 99 -9.69 6.51 17.08
CA LEU A 99 -9.42 7.77 17.77
C LEU A 99 -10.14 8.94 17.09
N GLY A 100 -10.44 9.96 17.91
CA GLY A 100 -11.04 11.20 17.45
C GLY A 100 -12.49 11.06 16.97
N ALA A 101 -13.03 12.16 16.41
CA ALA A 101 -14.41 12.22 15.93
C ALA A 101 -14.67 11.35 14.68
N GLY A 102 -13.61 10.99 13.93
CA GLY A 102 -13.66 10.13 12.76
C GLY A 102 -13.55 8.64 13.11
N TYR A 103 -13.26 8.30 14.35
CA TYR A 103 -12.90 6.93 14.77
C TYR A 103 -11.75 6.37 13.91
N ASP A 104 -10.72 7.19 13.68
CA ASP A 104 -9.62 6.88 12.78
C ASP A 104 -8.77 5.74 13.34
N GLY A 105 -8.50 4.72 12.51
CA GLY A 105 -7.68 3.60 12.96
C GLY A 105 -7.33 2.58 11.90
N ILE A 106 -6.35 1.75 12.27
CA ILE A 106 -5.84 0.64 11.46
C ILE A 106 -5.67 -0.60 12.34
N LEU A 107 -6.23 -1.73 11.90
CA LEU A 107 -6.17 -3.00 12.59
C LEU A 107 -5.48 -4.05 11.73
N LEU A 108 -4.46 -4.70 12.27
CA LEU A 108 -3.88 -5.92 11.71
C LEU A 108 -4.46 -7.14 12.40
N LEU A 109 -5.18 -7.97 11.67
CA LEU A 109 -5.59 -9.32 12.08
C LEU A 109 -4.60 -10.34 11.54
N VAL A 110 -4.14 -11.25 12.40
CA VAL A 110 -3.41 -12.46 12.00
C VAL A 110 -4.14 -13.70 12.49
N ASN A 111 -4.67 -14.50 11.56
CA ASN A 111 -5.40 -15.74 11.85
C ASN A 111 -4.49 -16.95 11.69
N PHE A 112 -4.30 -17.69 12.75
CA PHE A 112 -3.51 -18.93 12.82
C PHE A 112 -4.34 -20.20 12.67
N GLY A 113 -5.67 -20.07 12.66
CA GLY A 113 -6.62 -21.19 12.56
C GLY A 113 -6.96 -21.60 11.12
N SER A 114 -8.16 -22.14 10.94
CA SER A 114 -8.71 -22.44 9.62
C SER A 114 -8.93 -21.15 8.85
N GLY A 115 -8.33 -21.04 7.65
CA GLY A 115 -8.31 -19.77 6.92
C GLY A 115 -7.09 -18.92 7.24
N ARG A 116 -5.99 -19.58 7.66
CA ARG A 116 -4.70 -18.97 7.99
C ARG A 116 -4.34 -17.84 7.03
N GLY A 117 -4.06 -16.68 7.59
CA GLY A 117 -3.76 -15.49 6.81
C GLY A 117 -3.77 -14.24 7.67
N TRP A 118 -3.55 -13.12 7.02
CA TRP A 118 -3.59 -11.80 7.63
C TRP A 118 -4.63 -10.93 6.93
N TYR A 119 -5.11 -9.92 7.62
CA TYR A 119 -5.95 -8.87 7.05
C TYR A 119 -5.66 -7.54 7.75
N ILE A 120 -5.52 -6.48 6.97
CA ILE A 120 -5.42 -5.11 7.48
C ILE A 120 -6.75 -4.43 7.17
N SER A 121 -7.43 -3.95 8.22
CA SER A 121 -8.63 -3.12 8.12
C SER A 121 -8.29 -1.69 8.45
N THR A 122 -8.77 -0.73 7.66
CA THR A 122 -8.61 0.70 7.87
C THR A 122 -9.95 1.37 8.03
N TYR A 123 -10.05 2.37 8.91
CA TYR A 123 -11.27 3.13 9.18
C TYR A 123 -10.99 4.63 9.33
N GLY A 124 -11.99 5.46 8.99
CA GLY A 124 -11.86 6.91 9.06
C GLY A 124 -10.84 7.46 8.08
N SER A 125 -10.00 8.40 8.51
CA SER A 125 -8.95 9.00 7.68
C SER A 125 -7.90 7.98 7.22
N ALA A 126 -7.69 6.89 7.97
CA ALA A 126 -6.76 5.84 7.57
C ALA A 126 -7.12 5.17 6.22
N ILE A 127 -8.39 5.24 5.77
CA ILE A 127 -8.79 4.77 4.44
C ILE A 127 -8.08 5.58 3.34
N ASP A 128 -7.92 6.87 3.54
CA ASP A 128 -7.28 7.76 2.57
C ASP A 128 -5.75 7.72 2.68
N ASP A 129 -5.22 7.46 3.88
CA ASP A 129 -3.78 7.37 4.14
C ASP A 129 -3.15 6.09 3.55
N PHE A 130 -3.90 4.99 3.50
CA PHE A 130 -3.42 3.68 3.04
C PHE A 130 -4.07 3.27 1.73
N SER A 131 -3.31 3.33 0.63
CA SER A 131 -3.76 2.76 -0.64
C SER A 131 -3.71 1.22 -0.62
N ASP A 132 -4.48 0.57 -1.50
CA ASP A 132 -4.43 -0.90 -1.67
C ASP A 132 -3.00 -1.40 -1.93
N ALA A 133 -2.22 -0.63 -2.71
CA ALA A 133 -0.82 -0.96 -2.99
C ALA A 133 0.09 -0.86 -1.75
N ASP A 134 -0.20 0.05 -0.83
CA ASP A 134 0.53 0.14 0.44
C ASP A 134 0.19 -1.04 1.34
N ILE A 135 -1.09 -1.40 1.45
CA ILE A 135 -1.55 -2.55 2.22
C ILE A 135 -0.97 -3.85 1.69
N GLU A 136 -1.00 -4.07 0.37
CA GLU A 136 -0.38 -5.24 -0.27
C GLU A 136 1.12 -5.31 0.04
N LYS A 137 1.81 -4.19 -0.07
CA LYS A 137 3.24 -4.10 0.19
C LYS A 137 3.59 -4.34 1.66
N ILE A 138 2.81 -3.81 2.60
CA ILE A 138 2.95 -4.10 4.03
C ILE A 138 2.78 -5.61 4.25
N GLY A 139 1.70 -6.18 3.71
CA GLY A 139 1.40 -7.60 3.81
C GLY A 139 2.50 -8.51 3.26
N ASP A 140 3.06 -8.20 2.09
CA ASP A 140 4.17 -8.95 1.50
C ASP A 140 5.44 -8.92 2.36
N ASN A 141 5.69 -7.81 3.05
CA ASN A 141 6.84 -7.71 3.94
C ASN A 141 6.64 -8.52 5.23
N ILE A 142 5.47 -8.42 5.88
CA ILE A 142 5.20 -9.18 7.12
C ILE A 142 5.03 -10.67 6.86
N LYS A 143 4.52 -11.07 5.70
CA LYS A 143 4.29 -12.47 5.31
C LYS A 143 5.52 -13.34 5.45
N THR A 144 6.70 -12.83 5.10
CA THR A 144 7.96 -13.58 5.20
C THR A 144 8.25 -13.96 6.66
N TYR A 145 8.09 -13.03 7.59
CA TYR A 145 8.28 -13.27 9.03
C TYR A 145 7.20 -14.17 9.60
N LEU A 146 5.92 -13.94 9.23
CA LEU A 146 4.80 -14.78 9.68
C LEU A 146 4.97 -16.23 9.24
N SER A 147 5.43 -16.45 8.01
CA SER A 147 5.70 -17.80 7.47
C SER A 147 6.90 -18.47 8.16
N GLY A 148 7.88 -17.67 8.59
CA GLY A 148 9.06 -18.12 9.33
C GLY A 148 8.81 -18.39 10.81
N GLY A 149 7.64 -18.02 11.35
CA GLY A 149 7.33 -18.12 12.79
C GLY A 149 7.93 -16.98 13.63
N GLU A 150 8.44 -15.94 12.98
CA GLU A 150 9.06 -14.77 13.62
C GLU A 150 8.00 -13.69 13.90
N TYR A 151 7.03 -13.99 14.78
CA TYR A 151 5.81 -13.18 14.94
C TYR A 151 6.09 -11.80 15.51
N PHE A 152 6.94 -11.70 16.53
CA PHE A 152 7.35 -10.41 17.08
C PHE A 152 8.03 -9.52 16.04
N ALA A 153 8.92 -10.09 15.22
CA ALA A 153 9.56 -9.37 14.12
C ALA A 153 8.56 -8.95 13.03
N ALA A 154 7.55 -9.78 12.76
CA ALA A 154 6.46 -9.46 11.84
C ALA A 154 5.66 -8.24 12.30
N PHE A 155 5.30 -8.19 13.59
CA PHE A 155 4.52 -7.09 14.15
C PHE A 155 5.34 -5.79 14.24
N ASN A 156 6.59 -5.86 14.66
CA ASN A 156 7.49 -4.70 14.59
C ASN A 156 7.64 -4.19 13.16
N LYS A 157 7.78 -5.11 12.19
CA LYS A 157 7.86 -4.73 10.78
C LYS A 157 6.57 -4.06 10.28
N TYR A 158 5.42 -4.52 10.73
CA TYR A 158 4.15 -3.87 10.47
C TYR A 158 4.13 -2.44 11.01
N LEU A 159 4.49 -2.24 12.28
CA LEU A 159 4.54 -0.92 12.91
C LEU A 159 5.50 0.03 12.19
N ASP A 160 6.71 -0.43 11.84
CA ASP A 160 7.66 0.35 11.04
C ASP A 160 7.08 0.81 9.70
N MET A 161 6.31 -0.06 9.05
CA MET A 161 5.79 0.23 7.71
C MET A 161 4.58 1.14 7.72
N ILE A 162 3.67 1.01 8.68
CA ILE A 162 2.49 1.88 8.77
C ILE A 162 2.86 3.33 9.11
N GLU A 163 4.00 3.56 9.76
CA GLU A 163 4.46 4.90 10.08
C GLU A 163 4.67 5.78 8.84
N TYR A 164 5.06 5.19 7.70
CA TYR A 164 5.27 5.95 6.46
C TYR A 164 3.97 6.59 5.93
N PRO A 165 2.90 5.83 5.64
CA PRO A 165 1.63 6.42 5.22
C PRO A 165 1.04 7.37 6.26
N LEU A 166 1.05 7.01 7.55
CA LEU A 166 0.58 7.87 8.64
C LEU A 166 1.34 9.20 8.70
N SER A 167 2.60 9.24 8.28
CA SER A 167 3.39 10.49 8.17
C SER A 167 3.21 11.21 6.83
N GLY A 168 2.33 10.74 5.95
CA GLY A 168 2.13 11.26 4.60
C GLY A 168 3.27 10.93 3.63
N LYS A 169 4.08 9.93 3.93
CA LYS A 169 5.22 9.50 3.10
C LYS A 169 4.91 8.19 2.39
N ALA A 170 5.43 8.06 1.17
CA ALA A 170 5.35 6.79 0.45
C ALA A 170 6.24 5.71 1.08
N LEU A 171 5.76 4.47 1.06
CA LEU A 171 6.54 3.32 1.52
C LEU A 171 7.85 3.16 0.73
N PRO A 172 8.96 2.83 1.41
CA PRO A 172 10.25 2.62 0.77
C PRO A 172 10.18 1.48 -0.25
N ARG A 173 10.76 1.69 -1.43
CA ARG A 173 10.87 0.63 -2.45
C ARG A 173 11.99 -0.33 -2.06
N LYS A 174 11.80 -1.64 -2.32
CA LYS A 174 12.89 -2.61 -2.14
C LYS A 174 14.08 -2.20 -3.01
N THR A 175 15.24 -2.07 -2.41
CA THR A 175 16.47 -1.63 -3.09
C THR A 175 16.83 -2.50 -4.30
N SER A 176 16.55 -3.81 -4.23
CA SER A 176 16.77 -4.76 -5.34
C SER A 176 15.91 -4.44 -6.57
N GLU A 177 14.66 -4.03 -6.40
CA GLU A 177 13.78 -3.66 -7.50
C GLU A 177 14.25 -2.37 -8.17
N THR A 178 14.69 -1.40 -7.37
CA THR A 178 15.21 -0.14 -7.88
C THR A 178 16.44 -0.38 -8.78
N PHE A 179 17.39 -1.21 -8.36
CA PHE A 179 18.56 -1.55 -9.18
C PHE A 179 18.18 -2.32 -10.45
N PHE A 180 17.19 -3.21 -10.39
CA PHE A 180 16.67 -3.90 -11.57
C PHE A 180 16.10 -2.90 -12.59
N TYR A 181 15.24 -1.96 -12.19
CA TYR A 181 14.69 -0.95 -13.09
C TYR A 181 15.76 -0.02 -13.66
N ILE A 182 16.75 0.39 -12.87
CA ILE A 182 17.89 1.17 -13.36
C ILE A 182 18.65 0.37 -14.42
N GLY A 183 18.89 -0.92 -14.19
CA GLY A 183 19.56 -1.80 -15.14
C GLY A 183 18.79 -1.92 -16.46
N VAL A 184 17.48 -2.11 -16.39
CA VAL A 184 16.61 -2.18 -17.59
C VAL A 184 16.62 -0.86 -18.36
N CYS A 185 16.48 0.27 -17.69
CA CYS A 185 16.55 1.59 -18.33
C CYS A 185 17.89 1.83 -19.01
N PHE A 186 19.00 1.40 -18.40
CA PHE A 186 20.33 1.51 -18.98
C PHE A 186 20.47 0.68 -20.27
N VAL A 187 20.00 -0.56 -20.25
CA VAL A 187 20.02 -1.44 -21.43
C VAL A 187 19.17 -0.87 -22.57
N VAL A 188 17.95 -0.41 -22.28
CA VAL A 188 17.08 0.24 -23.27
C VAL A 188 17.73 1.50 -23.84
N GLY A 189 18.36 2.33 -22.99
CA GLY A 189 19.10 3.50 -23.41
C GLY A 189 20.26 3.16 -24.36
N LEU A 190 21.03 2.12 -24.07
CA LEU A 190 22.12 1.66 -24.95
C LEU A 190 21.60 1.18 -26.30
N VAL A 191 20.52 0.38 -26.33
CA VAL A 191 19.94 -0.12 -27.57
C VAL A 191 19.43 1.02 -28.44
N THR A 192 18.72 1.98 -27.87
CA THR A 192 18.21 3.13 -28.62
C THR A 192 19.33 4.02 -29.15
N ALA A 193 20.40 4.24 -28.36
CA ALA A 193 21.58 4.97 -28.79
C ALA A 193 22.30 4.26 -29.95
N PHE A 194 22.46 2.92 -29.87
CA PHE A 194 23.10 2.13 -30.90
C PHE A 194 22.31 2.15 -32.23
N VAL A 195 20.98 2.00 -32.14
CA VAL A 195 20.10 2.06 -33.33
C VAL A 195 20.17 3.45 -33.97
N SER A 196 20.06 4.51 -33.16
CA SER A 196 20.12 5.90 -33.65
C SER A 196 21.46 6.20 -34.34
N THR A 197 22.57 5.77 -33.72
CA THR A 197 23.91 5.96 -34.28
C THR A 197 24.09 5.19 -35.57
N SER A 198 23.56 3.95 -35.64
CA SER A 198 23.63 3.12 -36.85
C SER A 198 22.84 3.72 -38.00
N VAL A 199 21.65 4.28 -37.73
CA VAL A 199 20.84 4.99 -38.73
C VAL A 199 21.55 6.27 -39.23
N MET A 200 22.14 7.04 -38.33
CA MET A 200 22.91 8.22 -38.71
C MET A 200 24.12 7.85 -39.54
N ARG A 201 24.87 6.79 -39.17
CA ARG A 201 26.03 6.34 -39.92
C ARG A 201 25.63 5.81 -41.32
N SER A 202 24.49 5.18 -41.45
CA SER A 202 23.95 4.72 -42.74
C SER A 202 23.60 5.90 -43.67
N LYS A 203 23.08 6.99 -43.11
CA LYS A 203 22.77 8.22 -43.87
C LYS A 203 24.00 9.06 -44.20
N MET A 204 25.10 8.89 -43.47
CA MET A 204 26.37 9.61 -43.69
C MET A 204 27.30 8.91 -44.70
N ASN A 205 26.83 7.94 -45.47
CA ASN A 205 27.61 7.45 -46.60
C ASN A 205 27.88 8.62 -47.54
N PRO A 206 29.14 9.02 -47.69
CA PRO A 206 29.46 10.17 -48.56
C PRO A 206 29.04 9.78 -49.96
N VAL A 207 28.08 10.51 -50.48
CA VAL A 207 27.82 10.45 -51.93
C VAL A 207 29.14 10.86 -52.54
N LYS A 208 29.85 9.90 -53.17
CA LYS A 208 31.01 10.20 -53.95
C LYS A 208 30.54 11.11 -55.10
N CYS A 209 30.83 12.41 -54.93
CA CYS A 209 30.61 13.32 -56.03
C CYS A 209 31.30 12.76 -57.29
N SER A 210 30.52 12.39 -58.27
CA SER A 210 31.05 12.01 -59.57
C SER A 210 31.71 13.23 -60.15
N SER A 211 33.02 13.20 -60.24
CA SER A 211 33.79 14.25 -60.95
C SER A 211 33.43 14.39 -62.44
N ALA A 212 32.62 13.42 -62.92
CA ALA A 212 32.17 13.38 -64.31
C ALA A 212 30.91 14.19 -64.62
N ALA A 213 30.26 14.78 -63.61
CA ALA A 213 29.04 15.59 -63.82
C ALA A 213 29.32 16.85 -64.67
N ASN A 214 30.51 17.40 -64.60
CA ASN A 214 30.91 18.55 -65.38
C ASN A 214 30.98 18.28 -66.91
N ASN A 215 31.12 17.01 -67.30
CA ASN A 215 31.17 16.64 -68.73
C ASN A 215 29.78 16.50 -69.37
N SER A 216 28.72 16.60 -68.57
CA SER A 216 27.33 16.42 -69.07
C SER A 216 26.58 17.76 -69.13
N VAL A 217 27.19 18.84 -68.70
CA VAL A 217 26.59 20.19 -68.78
C VAL A 217 27.08 20.90 -70.05
N VAL A 218 26.17 21.16 -70.98
CA VAL A 218 26.45 22.03 -72.13
C VAL A 218 26.65 23.47 -71.62
N ASN A 219 27.81 24.04 -71.92
CA ASN A 219 28.13 25.42 -71.53
C ASN A 219 27.02 26.37 -71.99
N GLY A 220 26.42 27.12 -71.06
CA GLY A 220 25.39 28.07 -71.34
C GLY A 220 23.95 27.55 -71.34
N SER A 221 23.72 26.22 -71.06
CA SER A 221 22.37 25.61 -71.05
C SER A 221 21.64 25.82 -69.74
N PHE A 222 22.31 26.20 -68.66
CA PHE A 222 21.69 26.42 -67.36
C PHE A 222 21.62 27.95 -67.07
N ASN A 223 20.45 28.51 -67.31
CA ASN A 223 20.18 29.91 -67.01
C ASN A 223 19.12 30.00 -65.92
N LEU A 224 19.53 30.30 -64.65
CA LEU A 224 18.63 30.44 -63.53
C LEU A 224 18.01 31.85 -63.58
N THR A 225 16.75 31.95 -63.97
CA THR A 225 16.01 33.22 -64.07
C THR A 225 15.39 33.67 -62.75
N GLY A 226 15.44 32.83 -61.71
CA GLY A 226 15.02 33.19 -60.37
C GLY A 226 15.24 32.01 -59.42
N SER A 227 15.72 32.30 -58.22
CA SER A 227 15.75 31.32 -57.12
C SER A 227 15.08 31.94 -55.91
N GLY A 228 14.08 31.26 -55.39
CA GLY A 228 13.35 31.68 -54.18
C GLY A 228 13.03 30.48 -53.35
N ASP A 229 13.24 30.59 -52.05
CA ASP A 229 12.86 29.57 -51.08
C ASP A 229 11.50 29.95 -50.50
N TYR A 230 10.49 29.13 -50.78
CA TYR A 230 9.12 29.36 -50.31
C TYR A 230 8.78 28.37 -49.21
N PHE A 231 8.66 28.87 -47.96
CA PHE A 231 8.14 28.10 -46.85
C PHE A 231 6.62 27.90 -47.06
N LEU A 232 6.20 26.66 -47.37
CA LEU A 232 4.82 26.37 -47.72
C LEU A 232 3.90 26.29 -46.50
N TYR A 233 4.24 25.53 -45.51
CA TYR A 233 3.55 25.52 -44.20
C TYR A 233 4.20 24.52 -43.23
N LYS A 234 3.93 24.72 -41.95
CA LYS A 234 4.30 23.77 -40.87
C LYS A 234 3.06 23.25 -40.18
N THR A 235 2.78 21.96 -40.27
CA THR A 235 1.71 21.35 -39.53
C THR A 235 2.23 20.81 -38.19
N VAL A 236 1.65 21.30 -37.10
CA VAL A 236 1.96 20.82 -35.74
C VAL A 236 0.70 20.14 -35.20
N THR A 237 0.69 18.81 -35.18
CA THR A 237 -0.37 18.04 -34.53
C THR A 237 -0.04 17.90 -33.05
N LYS A 238 -0.86 18.48 -32.16
CA LYS A 238 -0.75 18.28 -30.72
C LYS A 238 -1.65 17.12 -30.34
N THR A 239 -1.05 15.98 -29.98
CA THR A 239 -1.77 14.88 -29.35
C THR A 239 -1.76 15.10 -27.84
N ALA A 240 -2.93 15.23 -27.23
CA ALA A 240 -3.05 15.32 -25.78
C ALA A 240 -2.54 14.02 -25.17
N ARG A 241 -1.56 14.13 -24.25
CA ARG A 241 -1.06 12.98 -23.51
C ARG A 241 -2.18 12.51 -22.56
N PRO A 242 -2.59 11.23 -22.57
CA PRO A 242 -3.56 10.73 -21.61
C PRO A 242 -3.04 11.00 -20.20
N LYS A 243 -3.88 11.64 -19.38
CA LYS A 243 -3.58 11.80 -17.95
C LYS A 243 -3.54 10.39 -17.35
N PRO A 244 -2.48 9.99 -16.63
CA PRO A 244 -2.51 8.74 -15.92
C PRO A 244 -3.68 8.79 -14.95
N ALA A 245 -4.53 7.77 -14.99
CA ALA A 245 -5.58 7.59 -13.99
C ALA A 245 -4.87 7.42 -12.64
N SER A 246 -5.07 8.36 -11.73
CA SER A 246 -4.63 8.22 -10.35
C SER A 246 -5.57 7.21 -9.69
N SER A 247 -5.20 5.94 -9.66
CA SER A 247 -5.79 4.94 -8.79
C SER A 247 -5.08 4.97 -7.45
N SER A 248 -5.21 6.08 -6.74
CA SER A 248 -4.78 6.19 -5.34
C SER A 248 -6.04 6.25 -4.49
N GLY A 249 -6.71 5.12 -4.31
CA GLY A 249 -7.79 4.95 -3.38
C GLY A 249 -7.70 3.54 -2.80
N SER A 250 -7.95 3.39 -1.50
CA SER A 250 -8.19 2.10 -0.88
C SER A 250 -9.54 1.57 -1.38
N SER A 251 -9.64 0.26 -1.63
CA SER A 251 -10.92 -0.37 -1.96
C SER A 251 -11.81 -0.34 -0.73
N VAL A 252 -12.87 0.46 -0.79
CA VAL A 252 -13.78 0.65 0.33
C VAL A 252 -14.94 -0.33 0.24
N HIS A 253 -15.26 -0.98 1.37
CA HIS A 253 -16.40 -1.88 1.51
C HIS A 253 -17.17 -1.56 2.80
N LYS A 254 -18.32 -2.20 2.98
CA LYS A 254 -19.12 -2.05 4.20
C LYS A 254 -19.00 -3.28 5.09
N SER A 255 -18.80 -3.04 6.38
CA SER A 255 -18.84 -4.07 7.42
C SER A 255 -20.28 -4.49 7.75
N SER A 256 -20.44 -5.48 8.61
CA SER A 256 -21.75 -5.93 9.09
C SER A 256 -22.48 -4.84 9.90
N SER A 257 -21.75 -3.92 10.51
CA SER A 257 -22.28 -2.76 11.23
C SER A 257 -22.81 -1.66 10.32
N GLY A 258 -22.51 -1.73 9.00
CA GLY A 258 -22.84 -0.71 8.00
C GLY A 258 -21.80 0.40 7.87
N ARG A 259 -20.71 0.36 8.65
CA ARG A 259 -19.58 1.28 8.55
C ARG A 259 -18.73 0.99 7.31
N SER A 260 -18.02 2.00 6.83
CA SER A 260 -17.15 1.87 5.65
C SER A 260 -15.73 1.60 6.10
N HIS A 261 -15.16 0.51 5.62
CA HIS A 261 -13.77 0.13 5.84
C HIS A 261 -13.01 0.06 4.53
N GLY A 262 -11.73 0.36 4.58
CA GLY A 262 -10.75 -0.04 3.57
C GLY A 262 -9.98 -1.26 4.06
N GLY A 263 -9.11 -1.80 3.23
CA GLY A 263 -8.22 -2.85 3.68
C GLY A 263 -7.91 -3.91 2.64
N GLY A 264 -7.03 -4.80 3.02
CA GLY A 264 -6.62 -5.94 2.21
C GLY A 264 -6.01 -7.05 3.04
N GLY A 265 -5.91 -8.24 2.49
CA GLY A 265 -5.40 -9.39 3.20
C GLY A 265 -4.82 -10.47 2.30
N GLY A 266 -4.11 -11.42 2.91
CA GLY A 266 -3.48 -12.53 2.21
C GLY A 266 -3.25 -13.74 3.08
N LYS A 267 -2.68 -14.79 2.49
CA LYS A 267 -2.28 -16.03 3.19
C LYS A 267 -0.77 -16.04 3.41
N PHE A 268 -0.33 -16.72 4.46
CA PHE A 268 1.08 -16.94 4.78
C PHE A 268 1.36 -18.40 5.18
#